data_323709049e01ede2804a0551d999c79f
#
_entry.id   323709049e01ede2804a0551d999c79f
#
_cell.length_a   1.000
_cell.length_b   1.000
_cell.length_c   1.000
_cell.angle_alpha   90.00
_cell.angle_beta   90.00
_cell.angle_gamma   90.00
#
_symmetry.space_group_name_H-M   'P 1'
#
loop_
_entity.id
_entity.type
_entity.pdbx_description
1 polymer ?
#
loop_
_entity_poly.entity_id
_entity_poly.type
_entity_poly.pdbx_seq_one_letter_code
_entity_poly.pdbx_strand_id
1 'polypeptide(L)'
;MPYDIVIVGGGPAGLSAAVNAAARGKTCAVLTNDRRLNPLFRARVVDNYLGMRGLSGGEMLDRMHAEAEEAGAVFLSGRVVSVLPFEDKFLVGLGDTLVEGKRVILATGAMAGTPLPGEAALVGQGVSYCA
;
A
#
# COMPACT_ATOMS: atom_id res chain seq x y z
N MET A 1 5.49 14.64 -17.22
CA MET A 1 4.10 15.07 -16.93
C MET A 1 3.68 14.52 -15.57
N PRO A 2 2.98 15.27 -14.74
CA PRO A 2 2.49 14.77 -13.47
C PRO A 2 1.44 13.67 -13.69
N TYR A 3 1.42 12.68 -12.80
CA TYR A 3 0.33 11.70 -12.74
C TYR A 3 -0.99 12.38 -12.34
N ASP A 4 -2.11 11.85 -12.79
CA ASP A 4 -3.40 12.33 -12.28
C ASP A 4 -3.54 12.03 -10.80
N ILE A 5 -3.04 10.85 -10.37
CA ILE A 5 -3.08 10.41 -8.97
C ILE A 5 -1.76 9.76 -8.58
N VAL A 6 -1.18 10.21 -7.48
CA VAL A 6 -0.08 9.51 -6.80
C VAL A 6 -0.66 8.81 -5.56
N ILE A 7 -0.43 7.52 -5.45
CA ILE A 7 -0.93 6.67 -4.36
C ILE A 7 0.25 6.27 -3.47
N VAL A 8 0.20 6.66 -2.22
CA VAL A 8 1.23 6.34 -1.23
C VAL A 8 0.82 5.09 -0.46
N GLY A 9 1.46 3.98 -0.77
CA GLY A 9 1.25 2.68 -0.16
C GLY A 9 0.74 1.62 -1.14
N GLY A 10 1.48 0.52 -1.26
CA GLY A 10 1.17 -0.63 -2.11
C GLY A 10 0.49 -1.79 -1.37
N GLY A 11 -0.29 -1.50 -0.35
CA GLY A 11 -1.16 -2.47 0.30
C GLY A 11 -2.53 -2.59 -0.39
N PRO A 12 -3.45 -3.41 0.14
CA PRO A 12 -4.77 -3.64 -0.47
C PRO A 12 -5.54 -2.36 -0.80
N ALA A 13 -5.51 -1.38 0.08
CA ALA A 13 -6.20 -0.10 -0.12
C ALA A 13 -5.62 0.70 -1.30
N GLY A 14 -4.29 0.80 -1.37
CA GLY A 14 -3.60 1.51 -2.45
C GLY A 14 -3.75 0.81 -3.80
N LEU A 15 -3.66 -0.52 -3.81
CA LEU A 15 -3.84 -1.33 -5.02
C LEU A 15 -5.28 -1.24 -5.54
N SER A 16 -6.27 -1.29 -4.64
CA SER A 16 -7.68 -1.06 -5.01
C SER A 16 -7.90 0.35 -5.58
N ALA A 17 -7.28 1.37 -4.98
CA ALA A 17 -7.34 2.73 -5.51
C ALA A 17 -6.73 2.84 -6.91
N ALA A 18 -5.62 2.13 -7.17
CA ALA A 18 -4.95 2.11 -8.47
C ALA A 18 -5.83 1.49 -9.56
N VAL A 19 -6.43 0.32 -9.31
CA VAL A 19 -7.37 -0.32 -10.24
C VAL A 19 -8.55 0.62 -10.55
N ASN A 20 -9.11 1.24 -9.52
CA ASN A 20 -10.23 2.17 -9.69
C ASN A 20 -9.85 3.47 -10.43
N ALA A 21 -8.64 3.97 -10.25
CA ALA A 21 -8.13 5.12 -11.00
C ALA A 21 -7.97 4.77 -12.49
N ALA A 22 -7.32 3.64 -12.77
CA ALA A 22 -7.12 3.16 -14.14
C ALA A 22 -8.44 2.90 -14.87
N ALA A 23 -9.41 2.28 -14.21
CA ALA A 23 -10.76 2.04 -14.77
C ALA A 23 -11.49 3.33 -15.14
N ARG A 24 -11.08 4.47 -14.59
CA ARG A 24 -11.60 5.81 -14.91
C ARG A 24 -10.71 6.59 -15.88
N GLY A 25 -9.77 5.92 -16.53
CA GLY A 25 -8.85 6.52 -17.49
C GLY A 25 -7.86 7.51 -16.87
N LYS A 26 -7.54 7.37 -15.58
CA LYS A 26 -6.58 8.21 -14.88
C LYS A 26 -5.21 7.56 -14.85
N THR A 27 -4.18 8.35 -15.11
CA THR A 27 -2.80 7.92 -14.92
C THR A 27 -2.49 7.88 -13.42
N CYS A 28 -1.94 6.78 -12.92
CA CYS A 28 -1.58 6.67 -11.52
C CYS A 28 -0.21 6.03 -11.29
N ALA A 29 0.48 6.52 -10.26
CA ALA A 29 1.68 5.91 -9.73
C ALA A 29 1.42 5.41 -8.31
N VAL A 30 1.78 4.17 -8.04
CA VAL A 30 1.76 3.57 -6.70
C VAL A 30 3.17 3.59 -6.14
N LEU A 31 3.37 4.36 -5.08
CA LEU A 31 4.65 4.43 -4.38
C LEU A 31 4.64 3.36 -3.29
N THR A 32 5.46 2.35 -3.46
CA THR A 32 5.46 1.17 -2.59
C THR A 32 6.84 0.87 -2.03
N ASN A 33 6.87 0.31 -0.85
CA ASN A 33 8.06 -0.24 -0.23
C ASN A 33 8.06 -1.78 -0.39
N ASP A 34 9.03 -2.46 0.22
CA ASP A 34 9.07 -3.92 0.23
C ASP A 34 7.73 -4.49 0.77
N ARG A 35 7.08 -5.34 -0.03
CA ARG A 35 5.79 -5.96 0.32
C ARG A 35 5.84 -6.76 1.62
N ARG A 36 7.03 -7.28 1.99
CA ARG A 36 7.23 -8.03 3.25
C ARG A 36 7.01 -7.16 4.50
N LEU A 37 7.07 -5.84 4.34
CA LEU A 37 6.75 -4.89 5.41
C LEU A 37 5.24 -4.69 5.59
N ASN A 38 4.41 -5.14 4.64
CA ASN A 38 2.96 -5.06 4.77
C ASN A 38 2.47 -6.09 5.79
N PRO A 39 1.65 -5.70 6.76
CA PRO A 39 1.10 -6.63 7.77
C PRO A 39 0.38 -7.83 7.16
N LEU A 40 -0.33 -7.65 6.03
CA LEU A 40 -1.03 -8.74 5.32
C LEU A 40 -0.05 -9.85 4.89
N PHE A 41 1.17 -9.51 4.50
CA PHE A 41 2.17 -10.50 4.07
C PHE A 41 2.42 -11.61 5.10
N ARG A 42 2.22 -11.31 6.39
CA ARG A 42 2.44 -12.26 7.49
C ARG A 42 1.30 -13.26 7.68
N ALA A 43 0.13 -13.01 7.06
CA ALA A 43 -1.01 -13.91 7.18
C ALA A 43 -0.73 -15.21 6.42
N ARG A 44 -0.78 -16.35 7.12
CA ARG A 44 -0.55 -17.67 6.51
C ARG A 44 -1.69 -18.10 5.61
N VAL A 45 -2.91 -17.85 6.06
CA VAL A 45 -4.15 -18.14 5.33
C VAL A 45 -5.15 -17.03 5.63
N VAL A 46 -5.86 -16.59 4.60
CA VAL A 46 -6.96 -15.62 4.72
C VAL A 46 -8.23 -16.28 4.20
N ASP A 47 -9.19 -16.52 5.09
CA ASP A 47 -10.43 -17.23 4.77
C ASP A 47 -11.65 -16.32 4.62
N ASN A 48 -11.54 -15.07 4.99
CA ASN A 48 -12.63 -14.09 5.07
C ASN A 48 -12.54 -12.94 4.06
N TYR A 49 -11.69 -13.05 3.05
CA TYR A 49 -11.62 -12.05 1.97
C TYR A 49 -12.37 -12.56 0.74
N LEU A 50 -13.41 -11.84 0.36
CA LEU A 50 -14.28 -12.23 -0.76
C LEU A 50 -13.48 -12.36 -2.06
N GLY A 51 -13.63 -13.52 -2.74
CA GLY A 51 -12.93 -13.81 -4.00
C GLY A 51 -11.49 -14.31 -3.85
N MET A 52 -10.89 -14.26 -2.64
CA MET A 52 -9.50 -14.68 -2.39
C MET A 52 -9.36 -15.64 -1.20
N ARG A 53 -10.43 -16.38 -0.88
CA ARG A 53 -10.43 -17.32 0.24
C ARG A 53 -9.33 -18.38 0.10
N GLY A 54 -8.65 -18.68 1.18
CA GLY A 54 -7.66 -19.76 1.26
C GLY A 54 -6.28 -19.40 0.77
N LEU A 55 -6.06 -18.15 0.34
CA LEU A 55 -4.73 -17.66 -0.03
C LEU A 55 -3.94 -17.18 1.18
N SER A 56 -2.61 -17.26 1.09
CA SER A 56 -1.75 -16.53 2.01
C SER A 56 -1.81 -15.01 1.71
N GLY A 57 -1.46 -14.20 2.70
CA GLY A 57 -1.39 -12.76 2.51
C GLY A 57 -0.39 -12.33 1.43
N GLY A 58 0.72 -13.08 1.27
CA GLY A 58 1.67 -12.86 0.19
C GLY A 58 1.06 -13.10 -1.19
N GLU A 59 0.36 -14.23 -1.37
CA GLU A 59 -0.34 -14.55 -2.63
C GLU A 59 -1.45 -13.54 -2.94
N MET A 60 -2.16 -13.05 -1.92
CA MET A 60 -3.15 -12.00 -2.10
C MET A 60 -2.53 -10.70 -2.60
N LEU A 61 -1.42 -10.26 -1.97
CA LEU A 61 -0.70 -9.05 -2.40
C LEU A 61 -0.17 -9.19 -3.83
N ASP A 62 0.34 -10.36 -4.21
CA ASP A 62 0.81 -10.62 -5.56
C ASP A 62 -0.31 -10.52 -6.59
N ARG A 63 -1.49 -11.10 -6.31
CA ARG A 63 -2.66 -10.97 -7.19
C ARG A 63 -3.13 -9.54 -7.33
N MET A 64 -3.28 -8.83 -6.20
CA MET A 64 -3.72 -7.44 -6.21
C MET A 64 -2.74 -6.54 -6.97
N HIS A 65 -1.42 -6.79 -6.81
CA HIS A 65 -0.39 -6.06 -7.54
C HIS A 65 -0.49 -6.30 -9.05
N ALA A 66 -0.58 -7.58 -9.46
CA ALA A 66 -0.71 -7.95 -10.86
C ALA A 66 -1.95 -7.31 -11.51
N GLU A 67 -3.10 -7.34 -10.84
CA GLU A 67 -4.33 -6.69 -11.34
C GLU A 67 -4.17 -5.18 -11.51
N ALA A 68 -3.48 -4.52 -10.57
CA ALA A 68 -3.23 -3.07 -10.67
C ALA A 68 -2.24 -2.74 -11.80
N GLU A 69 -1.22 -3.56 -12.00
CA GLU A 69 -0.25 -3.42 -13.09
C GLU A 69 -0.91 -3.66 -14.46
N GLU A 70 -1.71 -4.71 -14.60
CA GLU A 70 -2.49 -4.99 -15.80
C GLU A 70 -3.49 -3.87 -16.13
N ALA A 71 -4.04 -3.23 -15.11
CA ALA A 71 -4.91 -2.06 -15.29
C ALA A 71 -4.15 -0.80 -15.73
N GLY A 72 -2.82 -0.80 -15.71
CA GLY A 72 -1.98 0.29 -16.18
C GLY A 72 -1.41 1.18 -15.08
N ALA A 73 -1.45 0.76 -13.80
CA ALA A 73 -0.77 1.48 -12.74
C ALA A 73 0.76 1.35 -12.86
N VAL A 74 1.47 2.45 -12.64
CA VAL A 74 2.93 2.48 -12.60
C VAL A 74 3.39 2.29 -11.16
N PHE A 75 4.34 1.38 -10.94
CA PHE A 75 4.91 1.12 -9.61
C PHE A 75 6.28 1.75 -9.46
N LEU A 76 6.46 2.54 -8.41
CA LEU A 76 7.73 3.14 -8.06
C LEU A 76 8.12 2.69 -6.65
N SER A 77 9.27 2.03 -6.56
CA SER A 77 9.79 1.50 -5.29
C SER A 77 10.58 2.55 -4.53
N GLY A 78 10.31 2.66 -3.24
CA GLY A 78 11.03 3.53 -2.33
C GLY A 78 10.21 3.93 -1.12
N ARG A 79 10.86 4.64 -0.21
CA ARG A 79 10.21 5.20 0.97
C ARG A 79 9.75 6.62 0.69
N VAL A 80 8.46 6.87 0.85
CA VAL A 80 7.93 8.23 0.81
C VAL A 80 8.31 8.96 2.10
N VAL A 81 8.91 10.11 1.95
CA VAL A 81 9.42 10.93 3.08
C VAL A 81 8.67 12.25 3.24
N SER A 82 8.01 12.71 2.19
CA SER A 82 7.25 13.98 2.23
C SER A 82 6.14 14.00 1.20
N VAL A 83 5.09 14.75 1.50
CA VAL A 83 4.02 15.11 0.56
C VAL A 83 3.80 16.61 0.71
N LEU A 84 4.11 17.38 -0.31
CA LEU A 84 4.08 18.83 -0.27
C LEU A 84 3.12 19.36 -1.35
N PRO A 85 2.16 20.21 -1.00
CA PRO A 85 1.39 20.93 -1.99
C PRO A 85 2.27 21.96 -2.69
N PHE A 86 2.14 22.05 -4.00
CA PHE A 86 2.88 23.01 -4.82
C PHE A 86 2.02 23.46 -5.99
N GLU A 87 1.57 24.71 -5.95
CA GLU A 87 0.64 25.28 -6.93
C GLU A 87 -0.65 24.44 -7.04
N ASP A 88 -0.93 23.86 -8.21
CA ASP A 88 -2.11 23.05 -8.52
C ASP A 88 -1.86 21.52 -8.40
N LYS A 89 -0.68 21.12 -7.93
CA LYS A 89 -0.21 19.74 -7.81
C LYS A 89 0.43 19.46 -6.45
N PHE A 90 0.87 18.22 -6.28
CA PHE A 90 1.64 17.75 -5.14
C PHE A 90 3.01 17.23 -5.60
N LEU A 91 4.02 17.51 -4.80
CA LEU A 91 5.35 16.94 -4.91
C LEU A 91 5.50 15.88 -3.80
N VAL A 92 5.70 14.64 -4.20
CA VAL A 92 5.86 13.51 -3.27
C VAL A 92 7.33 13.06 -3.30
N GLY A 93 8.01 13.21 -2.17
CA GLY A 93 9.40 12.80 -2.01
C GLY A 93 9.50 11.28 -1.87
N LEU A 94 10.18 10.63 -2.81
CA LEU A 94 10.44 9.19 -2.85
C LEU A 94 11.96 8.96 -2.82
N GLY A 95 12.52 8.76 -1.62
CA GLY A 95 13.97 8.78 -1.45
C GLY A 95 14.55 10.12 -1.91
N ASP A 96 15.47 10.07 -2.88
CA ASP A 96 16.13 11.23 -3.46
C ASP A 96 15.42 11.79 -4.69
N THR A 97 14.24 11.28 -5.05
CA THR A 97 13.47 11.71 -6.21
C THR A 97 12.15 12.36 -5.82
N LEU A 98 11.60 13.17 -6.72
CA LEU A 98 10.27 13.77 -6.57
C LEU A 98 9.33 13.18 -7.61
N VAL A 99 8.15 12.76 -7.14
CA VAL A 99 7.05 12.30 -7.99
C VAL A 99 5.94 13.34 -7.96
N GLU A 100 5.50 13.79 -9.12
CA GLU A 100 4.48 14.82 -9.23
C GLU A 100 3.10 14.19 -9.48
N GLY A 101 2.09 14.66 -8.77
CA GLY A 101 0.71 14.25 -8.94
C GLY A 101 -0.29 15.39 -8.75
N LYS A 102 -1.34 15.41 -9.57
CA LYS A 102 -2.43 16.38 -9.41
C LYS A 102 -3.23 16.13 -8.12
N ARG A 103 -3.29 14.87 -7.68
CA ARG A 103 -3.96 14.44 -6.44
C ARG A 103 -3.10 13.37 -5.78
N VAL A 104 -3.25 13.23 -4.46
CA VAL A 104 -2.57 12.20 -3.68
C VAL A 104 -3.60 11.41 -2.88
N ILE A 105 -3.44 10.09 -2.87
CA ILE A 105 -4.17 9.17 -1.99
C ILE A 105 -3.17 8.62 -0.98
N LEU A 106 -3.44 8.82 0.30
CA LEU A 106 -2.65 8.23 1.37
C LEU A 106 -3.28 6.88 1.77
N ALA A 107 -2.59 5.80 1.44
CA ALA A 107 -2.98 4.42 1.74
C ALA A 107 -1.88 3.71 2.55
N THR A 108 -1.34 4.41 3.53
CA THR A 108 -0.14 4.01 4.28
C THR A 108 -0.37 2.89 5.28
N GLY A 109 -1.63 2.50 5.51
CA GLY A 109 -2.02 1.44 6.42
C GLY A 109 -1.93 1.85 7.90
N ALA A 110 -2.10 0.86 8.77
CA ALA A 110 -1.94 1.03 10.21
C ALA A 110 -0.49 0.70 10.62
N MET A 111 0.07 1.52 11.48
CA MET A 111 1.34 1.23 12.14
C MET A 111 1.05 0.60 13.51
N ALA A 112 1.80 -0.46 13.85
CA ALA A 112 1.81 -0.96 15.21
C ALA A 112 2.36 0.14 16.13
N GLY A 113 1.71 0.34 17.29
CA GLY A 113 2.24 1.21 18.34
C GLY A 113 3.57 0.68 18.88
N THR A 114 4.18 1.46 19.77
CA THR A 114 5.38 0.98 20.49
C THR A 114 4.98 -0.21 21.38
N PRO A 115 5.62 -1.39 21.22
CA PRO A 115 5.31 -2.53 22.04
C PRO A 115 5.54 -2.26 23.53
N LEU A 116 4.70 -2.82 24.38
CA LEU A 116 4.93 -2.79 25.83
C LEU A 116 6.09 -3.72 26.23
N PRO A 117 6.81 -3.40 27.31
CA PRO A 117 7.84 -4.31 27.80
C PRO A 117 7.28 -5.72 28.08
N GLY A 118 7.90 -6.76 27.49
CA GLY A 118 7.47 -8.15 27.62
C GLY A 118 6.35 -8.59 26.67
N GLU A 119 5.77 -7.69 25.90
CA GLU A 119 4.67 -7.99 24.98
C GLU A 119 5.03 -9.05 23.93
N ALA A 120 6.25 -8.99 23.37
CA ALA A 120 6.70 -9.91 22.34
C ALA A 120 6.65 -11.40 22.78
N ALA A 121 6.87 -11.68 24.07
CA ALA A 121 6.80 -13.03 24.63
C ALA A 121 5.36 -13.55 24.77
N LEU A 122 4.36 -12.65 24.75
CA LEU A 122 2.95 -12.96 24.97
C LEU A 122 2.12 -12.92 23.69
N VAL A 123 2.70 -12.55 22.56
CA VAL A 123 2.01 -12.55 21.27
C VAL A 123 1.58 -13.97 20.92
N GLY A 124 0.28 -14.18 20.71
CA GLY A 124 -0.34 -15.49 20.50
C GLY A 124 -0.62 -16.26 21.80
N GLN A 125 -0.26 -15.70 22.96
CA GLN A 125 -0.48 -16.28 24.30
C GLN A 125 -1.20 -15.30 25.24
N GLY A 126 -2.08 -14.48 24.70
CA GLY A 126 -2.84 -13.49 25.47
C GLY A 126 -2.75 -12.07 24.90
N VAL A 127 -1.73 -11.78 24.07
CA VAL A 127 -1.63 -10.55 23.29
C VAL A 127 -1.90 -10.88 21.84
N SER A 128 -2.85 -10.15 21.21
CA SER A 128 -3.16 -10.26 19.78
C SER A 128 -3.32 -8.89 19.16
N TYR A 129 -2.82 -8.74 17.93
CA TYR A 129 -3.03 -7.55 17.09
C TYR A 129 -4.14 -7.77 16.06
N CYS A 130 -4.72 -8.96 16.02
CA CYS A 130 -5.79 -9.31 15.11
C CYS A 130 -7.05 -9.60 15.92
N ALA A 131 -8.11 -8.88 15.64
CA ALA A 131 -9.41 -9.08 16.27
C ALA A 131 -10.23 -10.12 15.47
#